data_edbdbe2ebe30da573bfde6f57910da97
#
_entry.id   edbdbe2ebe30da573bfde6f57910da97
#
_cell.length_a   1.000
_cell.length_b   1.000
_cell.length_c   1.000
_cell.angle_alpha   90.00
_cell.angle_beta   90.00
_cell.angle_gamma   90.00
#
_symmetry.space_group_name_H-M   'P 1'
#
loop_
_entity.id
_entity.type
_entity.pdbx_description
1 polymer ?
#
loop_
_entity_poly.entity_id
_entity_poly.type
_entity_poly.pdbx_seq_one_letter_code
_entity_poly.pdbx_strand_id
1 'polypeptide(L)'
;VYVGTRPATADAAVSAIEGELTRLAEDGLADEELATAKQQMKGQVMLALESTGSRLYRLASFALHGESFLTLDDLLERIDAVTAEEVKRVCRRYFDPSRQMVLRLGPTQAS
;
A
#
# COMPACT_ATOMS: atom_id res chain seq x y z
N VAL A 1 -1.36 -3.39 7.44
CA VAL A 1 0.07 -3.61 7.75
C VAL A 1 0.20 -4.88 8.56
N TYR A 2 1.15 -5.75 8.24
CA TYR A 2 1.49 -6.96 8.99
C TYR A 2 2.94 -6.87 9.46
N VAL A 3 3.18 -7.14 10.74
CA VAL A 3 4.53 -7.09 11.33
C VAL A 3 4.74 -8.30 12.23
N GLY A 4 5.82 -9.05 11.97
CA GLY A 4 6.33 -10.07 12.87
C GLY A 4 7.44 -9.47 13.75
N THR A 5 7.27 -9.52 15.08
CA THR A 5 8.25 -8.97 16.03
C THR A 5 8.30 -9.81 17.32
N ARG A 6 9.31 -9.55 18.15
CA ARG A 6 9.39 -10.20 19.47
C ARG A 6 8.37 -9.58 20.43
N PRO A 7 7.84 -10.32 21.43
CA PRO A 7 6.89 -9.76 22.40
C PRO A 7 7.38 -8.47 23.06
N ALA A 8 8.66 -8.40 23.42
CA ALA A 8 9.26 -7.24 24.07
C ALA A 8 9.30 -5.97 23.20
N THR A 9 9.17 -6.08 21.88
CA THR A 9 9.21 -4.96 20.92
C THR A 9 7.87 -4.71 20.24
N ALA A 10 6.81 -5.42 20.65
CA ALA A 10 5.49 -5.33 20.03
C ALA A 10 4.87 -3.93 20.18
N ASP A 11 4.93 -3.33 21.37
CA ASP A 11 4.39 -1.99 21.62
C ASP A 11 5.14 -0.93 20.81
N ALA A 12 6.46 -1.02 20.75
CA ALA A 12 7.27 -0.09 19.97
C ALA A 12 6.96 -0.20 18.46
N ALA A 13 6.73 -1.41 17.96
CA ALA A 13 6.34 -1.62 16.56
C ALA A 13 4.97 -1.01 16.25
N VAL A 14 3.98 -1.18 17.13
CA VAL A 14 2.66 -0.56 16.97
C VAL A 14 2.78 0.95 16.95
N SER A 15 3.46 1.54 17.95
CA SER A 15 3.64 3.00 18.03
C SER A 15 4.35 3.58 16.82
N ALA A 16 5.36 2.88 16.28
CA ALA A 16 6.06 3.30 15.07
C ALA A 16 5.14 3.31 13.84
N ILE A 17 4.29 2.29 13.70
CA ILE A 17 3.32 2.21 12.59
C ILE A 17 2.27 3.31 12.72
N GLU A 18 1.69 3.48 13.90
CA GLU A 18 0.69 4.53 14.17
C GLU A 18 1.27 5.93 13.89
N GLY A 19 2.50 6.17 14.33
CA GLY A 19 3.21 7.42 14.06
C GLY A 19 3.41 7.67 12.57
N GLU A 20 3.81 6.65 11.82
CA GLU A 20 4.01 6.77 10.37
C GLU A 20 2.70 6.99 9.60
N LEU A 21 1.62 6.30 9.99
CA LEU A 21 0.30 6.51 9.40
C LEU A 21 -0.23 7.92 9.67
N THR A 22 0.01 8.43 10.88
CA THR A 22 -0.35 9.81 11.25
C THR A 22 0.47 10.82 10.42
N ARG A 23 1.79 10.63 10.33
CA ARG A 23 2.67 11.47 9.49
C ARG A 23 2.17 11.53 8.05
N LEU A 24 1.87 10.37 7.46
CA LEU A 24 1.36 10.32 6.08
C LEU A 24 0.01 11.02 5.91
N ALA A 25 -0.85 10.98 6.91
CA ALA A 25 -2.13 11.69 6.87
C ALA A 25 -1.97 13.21 7.05
N GLU A 26 -1.03 13.67 7.86
CA GLU A 26 -0.81 15.08 8.16
C GLU A 26 0.07 15.74 7.10
N ASP A 27 1.22 15.15 6.79
CA ASP A 27 2.25 15.74 5.93
C ASP A 27 2.14 15.26 4.47
N GLY A 28 1.69 14.01 4.26
CA GLY A 28 1.72 13.34 2.96
C GLY A 28 3.08 12.73 2.67
N LEU A 29 3.36 12.51 1.38
CA LEU A 29 4.66 12.06 0.89
C LEU A 29 5.48 13.24 0.39
N ALA A 30 6.79 13.21 0.62
CA ALA A 30 7.71 14.09 -0.06
C ALA A 30 7.77 13.75 -1.56
N ASP A 31 8.09 14.72 -2.41
CA ASP A 31 8.15 14.52 -3.86
C ASP A 31 9.11 13.40 -4.26
N GLU A 32 10.25 13.26 -3.58
CA GLU A 32 11.23 12.21 -3.81
C GLU A 32 10.71 10.83 -3.40
N GLU A 33 9.98 10.74 -2.27
CA GLU A 33 9.33 9.51 -1.83
C GLU A 33 8.28 9.05 -2.85
N LEU A 34 7.45 9.98 -3.34
CA LEU A 34 6.45 9.69 -4.37
C LEU A 34 7.09 9.23 -5.67
N ALA A 35 8.14 9.91 -6.13
CA ALA A 35 8.86 9.54 -7.34
C ALA A 35 9.45 8.13 -7.24
N THR A 36 10.09 7.82 -6.11
CA THR A 36 10.66 6.50 -5.83
C THR A 36 9.57 5.42 -5.80
N ALA A 37 8.45 5.67 -5.13
CA ALA A 37 7.31 4.75 -5.05
C ALA A 37 6.72 4.46 -6.44
N LYS A 38 6.57 5.49 -7.30
CA LYS A 38 6.12 5.33 -8.69
C LYS A 38 7.06 4.43 -9.50
N GLN A 39 8.36 4.66 -9.41
CA GLN A 39 9.35 3.84 -10.13
C GLN A 39 9.31 2.38 -9.66
N GLN A 40 9.24 2.15 -8.35
CA GLN A 40 9.12 0.81 -7.79
C GLN A 40 7.84 0.12 -8.27
N MET A 41 6.70 0.79 -8.25
CA MET A 41 5.42 0.25 -8.69
C MET A 41 5.44 -0.10 -10.18
N LYS A 42 5.98 0.78 -11.03
CA LYS A 42 6.13 0.51 -12.47
C LYS A 42 7.01 -0.71 -12.71
N GLY A 43 8.13 -0.83 -12.02
CA GLY A 43 9.00 -2.01 -12.10
C GLY A 43 8.29 -3.30 -11.70
N GLN A 44 7.53 -3.28 -10.61
CA GLN A 44 6.75 -4.44 -10.16
C GLN A 44 5.69 -4.86 -11.17
N VAL A 45 4.97 -3.90 -11.77
CA VAL A 45 3.97 -4.18 -12.81
C VAL A 45 4.61 -4.81 -14.03
N MET A 46 5.74 -4.29 -14.49
CA MET A 46 6.45 -4.82 -15.65
C MET A 46 6.93 -6.26 -15.40
N LEU A 47 7.56 -6.52 -14.24
CA LEU A 47 8.01 -7.87 -13.86
C LEU A 47 6.83 -8.85 -13.72
N ALA A 48 5.72 -8.43 -13.12
CA ALA A 48 4.53 -9.27 -12.99
C ALA A 48 3.98 -9.70 -14.35
N LEU A 49 4.09 -8.87 -15.38
CA LEU A 49 3.59 -9.16 -16.71
C LEU A 49 4.52 -10.08 -17.54
N GLU A 50 5.70 -10.42 -17.05
CA GLU A 50 6.53 -11.47 -17.66
C GLU A 50 5.92 -12.87 -17.49
N SER A 51 5.17 -13.08 -16.40
CA SER A 51 4.49 -14.34 -16.11
C SER A 51 3.20 -14.49 -16.94
N THR A 52 3.09 -15.60 -17.66
CA THR A 52 1.86 -15.95 -18.39
C THR A 52 0.65 -16.11 -17.47
N GLY A 53 0.87 -16.68 -16.28
CA GLY A 53 -0.16 -16.83 -15.24
C GLY A 53 -0.68 -15.48 -14.75
N SER A 54 0.21 -14.52 -14.51
CA SER A 54 -0.17 -13.17 -14.09
C SER A 54 -0.94 -12.42 -15.18
N ARG A 55 -0.56 -12.60 -16.45
CA ARG A 55 -1.30 -12.05 -17.61
C ARG A 55 -2.72 -12.62 -17.68
N LEU A 56 -2.85 -13.93 -17.54
CA LEU A 56 -4.14 -14.60 -17.54
C LEU A 56 -5.03 -14.14 -16.39
N TYR A 57 -4.47 -14.10 -15.18
CA TYR A 57 -5.19 -13.63 -13.99
C TYR A 57 -5.69 -12.20 -14.17
N ARG A 58 -4.84 -11.31 -14.69
CA ARG A 58 -5.22 -9.93 -14.98
C ARG A 58 -6.38 -9.82 -15.96
N LEU A 59 -6.32 -10.56 -17.09
CA LEU A 59 -7.40 -10.59 -18.07
C LEU A 59 -8.70 -11.11 -17.46
N ALA A 60 -8.63 -12.22 -16.71
CA ALA A 60 -9.78 -12.80 -16.04
C ALA A 60 -10.39 -11.83 -15.02
N SER A 61 -9.58 -11.10 -14.28
CA SER A 61 -10.04 -10.10 -13.30
C SER A 61 -10.88 -9.01 -13.96
N PHE A 62 -10.42 -8.41 -15.06
CA PHE A 62 -11.19 -7.41 -15.80
C PHE A 62 -12.53 -7.99 -16.31
N ALA A 63 -12.50 -9.19 -16.86
CA ALA A 63 -13.70 -9.84 -17.36
C ALA A 63 -14.72 -10.15 -16.25
N LEU A 64 -14.25 -10.64 -15.10
CA LEU A 64 -15.11 -11.00 -13.96
C LEU A 64 -15.75 -9.78 -13.29
N HIS A 65 -15.05 -8.65 -13.24
CA HIS A 65 -15.56 -7.43 -12.62
C HIS A 65 -16.30 -6.52 -13.62
N GLY A 66 -16.37 -6.90 -14.90
CA GLY A 66 -17.01 -6.08 -15.94
C GLY A 66 -16.30 -4.75 -16.20
N GLU A 67 -15.01 -4.70 -15.90
CA GLU A 67 -14.19 -3.52 -16.09
C GLU A 67 -13.57 -3.50 -17.50
N SER A 68 -13.35 -2.30 -18.04
CA SER A 68 -12.62 -2.12 -19.29
C SER A 68 -11.15 -2.52 -19.09
N PHE A 69 -10.63 -3.31 -20.03
CA PHE A 69 -9.23 -3.71 -20.00
C PHE A 69 -8.31 -2.48 -20.13
N LEU A 70 -7.37 -2.36 -19.20
CA LEU A 70 -6.31 -1.36 -19.26
C LEU A 70 -5.07 -1.97 -19.89
N THR A 71 -4.52 -1.31 -20.88
CA THR A 71 -3.21 -1.69 -21.43
C THR A 71 -2.10 -1.46 -20.40
N LEU A 72 -0.90 -1.95 -20.67
CA LEU A 72 0.25 -1.64 -19.81
C LEU A 72 0.54 -0.14 -19.83
N ASP A 73 0.52 0.47 -21.00
CA ASP A 73 0.81 1.89 -21.16
C ASP A 73 -0.20 2.76 -20.38
N ASP A 74 -1.50 2.48 -20.51
CA ASP A 74 -2.54 3.15 -19.71
C ASP A 74 -2.28 3.04 -18.20
N LEU A 75 -1.82 1.87 -17.74
CA LEU A 75 -1.53 1.67 -16.32
C LEU A 75 -0.31 2.47 -15.88
N LEU A 76 0.74 2.49 -16.68
CA LEU A 76 1.95 3.27 -16.40
C LEU A 76 1.65 4.78 -16.37
N GLU A 77 0.85 5.26 -17.32
CA GLU A 77 0.38 6.65 -17.35
C GLU A 77 -0.43 7.01 -16.10
N ARG A 78 -1.33 6.13 -15.66
CA ARG A 78 -2.09 6.34 -14.42
C ARG A 78 -1.20 6.40 -13.19
N ILE A 79 -0.16 5.55 -13.11
CA ILE A 79 0.82 5.62 -12.02
C ILE A 79 1.56 6.97 -12.06
N ASP A 80 1.98 7.40 -13.24
CA ASP A 80 2.68 8.68 -13.38
C ASP A 80 1.79 9.89 -13.07
N ALA A 81 0.50 9.80 -13.33
CA ALA A 81 -0.46 10.87 -13.06
C ALA A 81 -0.77 11.08 -11.57
N VAL A 82 -0.50 10.11 -10.70
CA VAL A 82 -0.76 10.23 -9.24
C VAL A 82 0.01 11.41 -8.66
N THR A 83 -0.66 12.26 -7.91
CA THR A 83 -0.06 13.43 -7.24
C THR A 83 0.11 13.20 -5.73
N ALA A 84 1.05 13.93 -5.12
CA ALA A 84 1.26 13.90 -3.67
C ALA A 84 -0.01 14.32 -2.90
N GLU A 85 -0.78 15.27 -3.44
CA GLU A 85 -2.03 15.73 -2.83
C GLU A 85 -3.13 14.64 -2.86
N GLU A 86 -3.20 13.86 -3.94
CA GLU A 86 -4.13 12.73 -4.00
C GLU A 86 -3.77 11.65 -2.98
N VAL A 87 -2.48 11.33 -2.84
CA VAL A 87 -2.00 10.38 -1.81
C VAL A 87 -2.35 10.89 -0.42
N LYS A 88 -2.06 12.15 -0.12
CA LYS A 88 -2.39 12.79 1.17
C LYS A 88 -3.88 12.74 1.46
N ARG A 89 -4.72 13.02 0.48
CA ARG A 89 -6.19 12.94 0.62
C ARG A 89 -6.66 11.53 0.97
N VAL A 90 -6.09 10.50 0.34
CA VAL A 90 -6.38 9.09 0.63
C VAL A 90 -5.91 8.74 2.04
N CYS A 91 -4.68 9.12 2.43
CA CYS A 91 -4.16 8.87 3.76
C CYS A 91 -5.03 9.51 4.85
N ARG A 92 -5.44 10.76 4.69
CA ARG A 92 -6.37 11.42 5.63
C ARG A 92 -7.71 10.68 5.77
N ARG A 93 -8.21 10.12 4.68
CA ARG A 93 -9.48 9.40 4.70
C ARG A 93 -9.40 8.05 5.39
N TYR A 94 -8.30 7.32 5.23
CA TYR A 94 -8.20 5.92 5.64
C TYR A 94 -7.29 5.68 6.85
N PHE A 95 -6.37 6.59 7.17
CA PHE A 95 -5.41 6.43 8.26
C PHE A 95 -5.81 7.19 9.53
N ASP A 96 -7.06 7.62 9.63
CA ASP A 96 -7.61 8.20 10.84
C ASP A 96 -7.47 7.20 12.03
N PRO A 97 -6.81 7.58 13.13
CA PRO A 97 -6.61 6.70 14.29
C PRO A 97 -7.91 6.12 14.85
N SER A 98 -9.02 6.87 14.78
CA SER A 98 -10.33 6.41 15.26
C SER A 98 -10.92 5.25 14.46
N ARG A 99 -10.38 4.98 13.28
CA ARG A 99 -10.81 3.92 12.35
C ARG A 99 -9.84 2.75 12.27
N GLN A 100 -8.77 2.77 13.04
CA GLN A 100 -7.75 1.73 13.05
C GLN A 100 -8.13 0.60 14.02
N MET A 101 -7.79 -0.62 13.64
CA MET A 101 -7.89 -1.79 14.50
C MET A 101 -6.51 -2.45 14.59
N VAL A 102 -6.05 -2.66 15.82
CA VAL A 102 -4.78 -3.36 16.08
C VAL A 102 -5.08 -4.75 16.62
N LEU A 103 -4.71 -5.78 15.86
CA LEU A 103 -4.79 -7.18 16.29
C LEU A 103 -3.38 -7.67 16.65
N ARG A 104 -3.23 -8.23 17.84
CA ARG A 104 -1.99 -8.82 18.31
C ARG A 104 -2.18 -10.31 18.55
N LEU A 105 -1.28 -11.10 17.98
CA LEU A 105 -1.22 -12.54 18.18
C LEU A 105 0.14 -12.90 18.77
N GLY A 106 0.17 -13.58 19.91
CA GLY A 106 1.41 -13.93 20.58
C GLY A 106 1.16 -14.80 21.80
N PRO A 107 2.22 -15.27 22.46
CA PRO A 107 2.08 -16.02 23.69
C PRO A 107 1.41 -15.15 24.76
N THR A 108 0.44 -15.71 25.46
CA THR A 108 -0.16 -15.07 26.63
C THR A 108 0.95 -14.86 27.67
N GLN A 109 1.15 -13.62 28.14
CA GLN A 109 2.03 -13.42 29.28
C GLN A 109 1.42 -14.20 30.46
N ALA A 110 2.12 -15.24 30.90
CA ALA A 110 1.81 -15.88 32.16
C ALA A 110 2.05 -14.83 33.25
N SER A 111 0.99 -14.52 34.00
CA SER A 111 1.01 -13.65 35.16
C SER A 111 1.87 -14.25 36.25
#